data_745db5e89afaeaeefe689965ffd74d88
#
_entry.id   745db5e89afaeaeefe689965ffd74d88
#
_cell.length_a   1.000
_cell.length_b   1.000
_cell.length_c   1.000
_cell.angle_alpha   90.00
_cell.angle_beta   90.00
_cell.angle_gamma   90.00
#
_symmetry.space_group_name_H-M   'P 1'
#
loop_
_entity.id
_entity.type
_entity.pdbx_description
1 polymer ?
#
loop_
_entity_poly.entity_id
_entity_poly.type
_entity_poly.pdbx_seq_one_letter_code
_entity_poly.pdbx_strand_id
1 'polypeptide(L)'
;MGNTKGWHKVRIKNKMHVLLVKGGYGSEREVSLKSADICAKTLRKANFKVTEFDIATMKIVDLVNIKADVCFNALHGDIGENGSLQGFLNLLKLPYTHSGVEASAIAMNKIHFKRIITNATENTTDPIRFPETLKLTPEGKLHNKEFSEPYIIKPIKGGSSVGVKIIRDPMKEYSLTLNCKELMAEIYVGSKELTVTVLKDKPLCVTEIEAQKNEAFYNYNAKYEKNGSIHTVPANIPKHIYEQSMSWALKAHDIIGCKGISRSDFRYDHKNKQLYLLELNTQPGMTDTSLSPEQALYCGISFEEMVTTLIEEADYEC
;
A
#
# COMPACT_ATOMS: atom_id res chain seq x y z
N MET A 1 7.07 -19.05 23.86
CA MET A 1 6.35 -18.27 24.90
C MET A 1 6.22 -16.87 24.39
N GLY A 2 5.09 -16.55 23.77
CA GLY A 2 4.83 -15.27 23.14
C GLY A 2 4.52 -14.21 24.19
N ASN A 3 5.36 -13.20 24.23
CA ASN A 3 5.16 -12.01 25.04
C ASN A 3 4.12 -11.12 24.33
N THR A 4 2.85 -11.26 24.72
CA THR A 4 1.80 -10.32 24.30
C THR A 4 2.05 -8.99 25.00
N LYS A 5 2.84 -8.11 24.35
CA LYS A 5 2.92 -6.70 24.74
C LYS A 5 1.50 -6.15 24.73
N GLY A 6 1.09 -5.53 25.83
CA GLY A 6 -0.27 -5.09 26.06
C GLY A 6 -0.75 -4.04 25.05
N TRP A 7 -1.52 -4.50 24.08
CA TRP A 7 -2.22 -3.65 23.14
C TRP A 7 -3.58 -3.28 23.72
N HIS A 8 -3.94 -2.01 23.66
CA HIS A 8 -5.23 -1.52 24.12
C HIS A 8 -6.21 -1.45 22.96
N LYS A 9 -6.77 -2.62 22.54
CA LYS A 9 -7.82 -2.64 21.51
C LYS A 9 -8.98 -1.73 21.89
N VAL A 10 -9.37 -0.90 20.93
CA VAL A 10 -10.53 -0.01 21.07
C VAL A 10 -11.80 -0.86 21.12
N ARG A 11 -12.56 -0.77 22.23
CA ARG A 11 -13.90 -1.36 22.29
C ARG A 11 -14.88 -0.37 21.68
N ILE A 12 -15.58 -0.77 20.60
CA ILE A 12 -16.64 0.05 20.02
C ILE A 12 -17.68 0.32 21.11
N LYS A 13 -17.83 1.61 21.44
CA LYS A 13 -18.90 2.13 22.30
C LYS A 13 -19.90 2.85 21.38
N ASN A 14 -21.18 2.80 21.72
CA ASN A 14 -22.16 3.65 21.04
C ASN A 14 -21.69 5.13 21.07
N LYS A 15 -21.60 5.76 19.87
CA LYS A 15 -21.20 7.16 19.67
C LYS A 15 -19.70 7.47 19.86
N MET A 16 -18.80 6.57 19.45
CA MET A 16 -17.37 6.92 19.43
C MET A 16 -17.13 8.14 18.53
N HIS A 17 -16.18 8.98 18.95
CA HIS A 17 -15.72 10.14 18.20
C HIS A 17 -14.48 9.78 17.37
N VAL A 18 -14.62 9.76 16.08
CA VAL A 18 -13.55 9.50 15.10
C VAL A 18 -12.98 10.81 14.62
N LEU A 19 -11.66 11.00 14.79
CA LEU A 19 -10.89 12.01 14.11
C LEU A 19 -10.47 11.44 12.74
N LEU A 20 -10.98 11.98 11.64
CA LEU A 20 -10.61 11.55 10.30
C LEU A 20 -9.59 12.52 9.72
N VAL A 21 -8.33 12.07 9.56
CA VAL A 21 -7.23 12.87 9.01
C VAL A 21 -7.14 12.67 7.51
N LYS A 22 -7.09 13.75 6.75
CA LYS A 22 -7.15 13.77 5.29
C LYS A 22 -6.26 14.81 4.63
N GLY A 23 -6.20 14.81 3.31
CA GLY A 23 -5.51 15.79 2.48
C GLY A 23 -4.03 15.46 2.31
N GLY A 24 -3.16 16.21 2.98
CA GLY A 24 -1.72 16.10 2.77
C GLY A 24 -1.18 17.09 1.74
N TYR A 25 0.16 17.10 1.57
CA TYR A 25 0.86 18.07 0.71
C TYR A 25 1.33 17.45 -0.62
N GLY A 26 1.26 16.13 -0.75
CA GLY A 26 1.79 15.38 -1.89
C GLY A 26 0.86 15.31 -3.10
N SER A 27 1.31 14.62 -4.12
CA SER A 27 0.55 14.37 -5.36
C SER A 27 -0.72 13.54 -5.16
N GLU A 28 -0.84 12.84 -4.02
CA GLU A 28 -1.98 11.96 -3.70
C GLU A 28 -3.07 12.67 -2.87
N ARG A 29 -2.96 14.01 -2.69
CA ARG A 29 -3.93 14.81 -1.94
C ARG A 29 -5.38 14.57 -2.39
N GLU A 30 -5.63 14.61 -3.70
CA GLU A 30 -7.00 14.45 -4.25
C GLU A 30 -7.57 13.04 -3.96
N VAL A 31 -6.71 12.03 -3.98
CA VAL A 31 -7.10 10.64 -3.63
C VAL A 31 -7.46 10.57 -2.16
N SER A 32 -6.67 11.19 -1.29
CA SER A 32 -6.94 11.29 0.14
C SER A 32 -8.27 11.98 0.42
N LEU A 33 -8.55 13.11 -0.22
CA LEU A 33 -9.81 13.85 -0.04
C LEU A 33 -11.02 13.03 -0.47
N LYS A 34 -10.94 12.31 -1.61
CA LYS A 34 -12.01 11.41 -2.08
C LYS A 34 -12.22 10.23 -1.14
N SER A 35 -11.16 9.55 -0.74
CA SER A 35 -11.21 8.45 0.24
C SER A 35 -11.84 8.90 1.55
N ALA A 36 -11.41 10.06 2.05
CA ALA A 36 -11.90 10.64 3.30
C ALA A 36 -13.40 10.97 3.24
N ASP A 37 -13.88 11.55 2.13
CA ASP A 37 -15.30 11.88 1.96
C ASP A 37 -16.18 10.64 2.05
N ILE A 38 -15.80 9.55 1.37
CA ILE A 38 -16.53 8.29 1.38
C ILE A 38 -16.48 7.66 2.79
N CYS A 39 -15.29 7.58 3.39
CA CYS A 39 -15.12 7.04 4.74
C CYS A 39 -15.91 7.85 5.79
N ALA A 40 -15.87 9.19 5.73
CA ALA A 40 -16.59 10.03 6.67
C ALA A 40 -18.12 9.85 6.57
N LYS A 41 -18.67 9.75 5.34
CA LYS A 41 -20.08 9.47 5.10
C LYS A 41 -20.47 8.11 5.67
N THR A 42 -19.66 7.09 5.42
CA THR A 42 -19.88 5.72 5.90
C THR A 42 -19.84 5.65 7.43
N LEU A 43 -18.84 6.25 8.06
CA LEU A 43 -18.73 6.29 9.53
C LEU A 43 -19.90 7.03 10.17
N ARG A 44 -20.36 8.16 9.61
CA ARG A 44 -21.54 8.87 10.10
C ARG A 44 -22.81 8.02 9.98
N LYS A 45 -22.97 7.29 8.87
CA LYS A 45 -24.10 6.34 8.68
C LYS A 45 -24.06 5.21 9.70
N ALA A 46 -22.86 4.74 10.08
CA ALA A 46 -22.63 3.76 11.13
C ALA A 46 -22.70 4.36 12.58
N ASN A 47 -23.28 5.57 12.75
CA ASN A 47 -23.48 6.27 14.01
C ASN A 47 -22.21 6.73 14.75
N PHE A 48 -21.07 6.86 14.08
CA PHE A 48 -19.91 7.52 14.65
C PHE A 48 -20.03 9.05 14.56
N LYS A 49 -19.54 9.77 15.59
CA LYS A 49 -19.27 11.19 15.48
C LYS A 49 -17.96 11.36 14.69
N VAL A 50 -17.95 12.14 13.61
CA VAL A 50 -16.76 12.31 12.76
C VAL A 50 -16.36 13.78 12.71
N THR A 51 -15.12 14.07 13.15
CA THR A 51 -14.45 15.35 12.92
C THR A 51 -13.38 15.13 11.85
N GLU A 52 -13.47 15.90 10.77
CA GLU A 52 -12.50 15.84 9.67
C GLU A 52 -11.40 16.88 9.90
N PHE A 53 -10.15 16.46 9.67
CA PHE A 53 -8.96 17.29 9.82
C PHE A 53 -8.11 17.23 8.56
N ASP A 54 -8.07 18.35 7.82
CA ASP A 54 -7.20 18.46 6.64
C ASP A 54 -5.85 19.03 7.05
N ILE A 55 -4.81 18.18 7.02
CA ILE A 55 -3.47 18.49 7.50
C ILE A 55 -2.77 19.59 6.66
N ALA A 56 -3.21 19.83 5.44
CA ALA A 56 -2.63 20.89 4.58
C ALA A 56 -3.25 22.26 4.83
N THR A 57 -4.47 22.32 5.35
CA THR A 57 -5.20 23.60 5.54
C THR A 57 -5.36 23.99 7.00
N MET A 58 -5.20 23.03 7.92
CA MET A 58 -5.31 23.23 9.36
C MET A 58 -3.92 23.11 10.02
N LYS A 59 -3.71 23.80 11.12
CA LYS A 59 -2.42 23.71 11.84
C LYS A 59 -2.35 22.40 12.60
N ILE A 60 -1.27 21.63 12.43
CA ILE A 60 -1.09 20.33 13.09
C ILE A 60 -1.24 20.39 14.63
N VAL A 61 -0.89 21.54 15.24
CA VAL A 61 -1.05 21.74 16.68
C VAL A 61 -2.53 21.77 17.12
N ASP A 62 -3.46 22.08 16.22
CA ASP A 62 -4.89 22.08 16.53
C ASP A 62 -5.44 20.67 16.70
N LEU A 63 -4.75 19.67 16.10
CA LEU A 63 -5.11 18.25 16.25
C LEU A 63 -5.03 17.80 17.73
N VAL A 64 -4.06 18.32 18.48
CA VAL A 64 -3.87 18.01 19.91
C VAL A 64 -5.11 18.39 20.75
N ASN A 65 -5.86 19.41 20.30
CA ASN A 65 -7.03 19.89 21.01
C ASN A 65 -8.31 19.11 20.69
N ILE A 66 -8.27 18.22 19.69
CA ILE A 66 -9.43 17.41 19.30
C ILE A 66 -9.51 16.17 20.21
N LYS A 67 -10.52 16.15 21.07
CA LYS A 67 -10.80 14.98 21.92
C LYS A 67 -11.55 13.94 21.09
N ALA A 68 -10.83 12.99 20.54
CA ALA A 68 -11.36 11.85 19.78
C ALA A 68 -11.01 10.53 20.51
N ASP A 69 -11.79 9.50 20.26
CA ASP A 69 -11.54 8.15 20.78
C ASP A 69 -10.59 7.36 19.90
N VAL A 70 -10.57 7.68 18.60
CA VAL A 70 -9.77 7.00 17.58
C VAL A 70 -9.51 7.94 16.40
N CYS A 71 -8.35 7.78 15.74
CA CYS A 71 -8.02 8.44 14.49
C CYS A 71 -8.20 7.48 13.31
N PHE A 72 -9.01 7.87 12.34
CA PHE A 72 -9.06 7.22 11.02
C PHE A 72 -8.08 7.93 10.09
N ASN A 73 -7.00 7.25 9.71
CA ASN A 73 -6.03 7.77 8.76
C ASN A 73 -6.56 7.57 7.33
N ALA A 74 -6.94 8.65 6.66
CA ALA A 74 -7.35 8.67 5.26
C ALA A 74 -6.34 9.41 4.37
N LEU A 75 -5.12 9.67 4.87
CA LEU A 75 -4.03 10.21 4.07
C LEU A 75 -3.52 9.15 3.10
N HIS A 76 -2.97 9.59 1.98
CA HIS A 76 -2.25 8.73 1.04
C HIS A 76 -0.88 9.31 0.75
N GLY A 77 0.10 8.40 0.58
CA GLY A 77 1.49 8.75 0.37
C GLY A 77 2.13 9.47 1.56
N ASP A 78 3.38 9.86 1.37
CA ASP A 78 4.17 10.74 2.22
C ASP A 78 3.93 10.54 3.73
N ILE A 79 3.59 11.60 4.46
CA ILE A 79 3.44 11.57 5.94
C ILE A 79 2.31 10.65 6.45
N GLY A 80 1.38 10.26 5.60
CA GLY A 80 0.29 9.34 5.96
C GLY A 80 0.74 7.87 5.97
N GLU A 81 1.79 7.55 5.19
CA GLU A 81 2.22 6.17 4.94
C GLU A 81 3.67 5.88 5.39
N ASN A 82 4.42 6.89 5.84
CA ASN A 82 5.83 6.72 6.20
C ASN A 82 6.11 6.60 7.71
N GLY A 83 5.07 6.56 8.55
CA GLY A 83 5.17 6.48 10.01
C GLY A 83 5.13 7.83 10.72
N SER A 84 5.15 8.96 10.01
CA SER A 84 5.20 10.30 10.64
C SER A 84 3.93 10.64 11.39
N LEU A 85 2.75 10.45 10.77
CA LEU A 85 1.47 10.66 11.45
C LEU A 85 1.30 9.66 12.59
N GLN A 86 1.64 8.40 12.36
CA GLN A 86 1.55 7.33 13.34
C GLN A 86 2.36 7.65 14.60
N GLY A 87 3.62 8.10 14.42
CA GLY A 87 4.48 8.53 15.54
C GLY A 87 3.90 9.71 16.32
N PHE A 88 3.30 10.67 15.64
CA PHE A 88 2.62 11.78 16.31
C PHE A 88 1.41 11.31 17.11
N LEU A 89 0.58 10.40 16.57
CA LEU A 89 -0.58 9.83 17.26
C LEU A 89 -0.17 8.96 18.46
N ASN A 90 0.95 8.23 18.37
CA ASN A 90 1.53 7.48 19.49
C ASN A 90 1.87 8.40 20.67
N LEU A 91 2.49 9.57 20.41
CA LEU A 91 2.78 10.56 21.46
C LEU A 91 1.50 11.08 22.12
N LEU A 92 0.41 11.19 21.39
CA LEU A 92 -0.89 11.59 21.90
C LEU A 92 -1.65 10.44 22.58
N LYS A 93 -1.15 9.20 22.51
CA LYS A 93 -1.84 7.98 22.94
C LYS A 93 -3.24 7.86 22.32
N LEU A 94 -3.39 8.33 21.09
CA LEU A 94 -4.64 8.27 20.35
C LEU A 94 -4.59 7.04 19.41
N PRO A 95 -5.43 6.02 19.62
CA PRO A 95 -5.52 4.87 18.72
C PRO A 95 -5.80 5.30 17.29
N TYR A 96 -5.19 4.61 16.33
CA TYR A 96 -5.35 4.93 14.91
C TYR A 96 -5.50 3.68 14.05
N THR A 97 -6.18 3.84 12.93
CA THR A 97 -6.37 2.78 11.95
C THR A 97 -5.10 2.53 11.15
N HIS A 98 -5.00 1.34 10.54
CA HIS A 98 -3.88 0.90 9.70
C HIS A 98 -2.60 0.59 10.50
N SER A 99 -1.50 0.39 9.77
CA SER A 99 -0.22 -0.05 10.33
C SER A 99 0.47 1.04 11.15
N GLY A 100 1.30 0.61 12.10
CA GLY A 100 2.08 1.49 12.97
C GLY A 100 3.32 2.11 12.30
N VAL A 101 4.17 2.72 13.13
CA VAL A 101 5.35 3.49 12.68
C VAL A 101 6.33 2.61 11.92
N GLU A 102 6.74 1.49 12.52
CA GLU A 102 7.77 0.62 11.95
C GLU A 102 7.31 0.00 10.64
N ALA A 103 6.13 -0.61 10.63
CA ALA A 103 5.57 -1.24 9.44
C ALA A 103 5.41 -0.25 8.27
N SER A 104 4.89 0.94 8.54
CA SER A 104 4.72 2.00 7.54
C SER A 104 6.06 2.48 6.98
N ALA A 105 7.05 2.75 7.85
CA ALA A 105 8.38 3.21 7.43
C ALA A 105 9.14 2.16 6.59
N ILE A 106 9.04 0.88 6.98
CA ILE A 106 9.69 -0.22 6.26
C ILE A 106 9.01 -0.44 4.90
N ALA A 107 7.67 -0.52 4.86
CA ALA A 107 6.92 -0.75 3.63
C ALA A 107 7.15 0.37 2.60
N MET A 108 7.22 1.63 3.05
CA MET A 108 7.50 2.79 2.20
C MET A 108 8.87 2.70 1.53
N ASN A 109 9.88 2.08 2.16
CA ASN A 109 11.22 1.93 1.62
C ASN A 109 11.41 0.56 0.95
N LYS A 110 11.29 0.53 -0.38
CA LYS A 110 11.34 -0.70 -1.19
C LYS A 110 12.59 -1.56 -0.96
N ILE A 111 13.74 -0.94 -0.68
CA ILE A 111 14.99 -1.68 -0.40
C ILE A 111 14.93 -2.32 0.98
N HIS A 112 14.46 -1.61 2.00
CA HIS A 112 14.34 -2.17 3.36
C HIS A 112 13.28 -3.27 3.38
N PHE A 113 12.13 -3.03 2.77
CA PHE A 113 11.08 -4.03 2.61
C PHE A 113 11.61 -5.33 1.97
N LYS A 114 12.25 -5.24 0.79
CA LYS A 114 12.83 -6.40 0.11
C LYS A 114 13.82 -7.17 1.00
N ARG A 115 14.74 -6.46 1.67
CA ARG A 115 15.75 -7.09 2.53
C ARG A 115 15.12 -7.86 3.68
N ILE A 116 14.15 -7.26 4.37
CA ILE A 116 13.50 -7.88 5.52
C ILE A 116 12.71 -9.12 5.08
N ILE A 117 11.89 -9.02 4.03
CA ILE A 117 11.12 -10.15 3.51
C ILE A 117 12.04 -11.26 3.00
N THR A 118 13.09 -10.92 2.25
CA THR A 118 14.05 -11.92 1.75
C THR A 118 14.69 -12.68 2.91
N ASN A 119 15.29 -11.97 3.88
CA ASN A 119 15.92 -12.61 5.04
C ASN A 119 14.97 -13.49 5.85
N ALA A 120 13.70 -13.07 6.00
CA ALA A 120 12.72 -13.84 6.75
C ALA A 120 12.22 -15.08 6.01
N THR A 121 12.33 -15.15 4.68
CA THR A 121 11.73 -16.22 3.87
C THR A 121 12.74 -17.06 3.09
N GLU A 122 13.99 -16.65 2.91
CA GLU A 122 14.98 -17.34 2.06
C GLU A 122 15.23 -18.79 2.42
N ASN A 123 15.14 -19.15 3.70
CA ASN A 123 15.33 -20.51 4.19
C ASN A 123 14.01 -21.28 4.41
N THR A 124 12.90 -20.79 3.90
CA THR A 124 11.59 -21.46 3.97
C THR A 124 11.34 -22.32 2.73
N THR A 125 10.32 -23.19 2.80
CA THR A 125 9.92 -24.04 1.66
C THR A 125 9.30 -23.25 0.50
N ASP A 126 8.85 -22.01 0.75
CA ASP A 126 8.21 -21.15 -0.23
C ASP A 126 8.74 -19.70 -0.03
N PRO A 127 9.98 -19.42 -0.47
CA PRO A 127 10.60 -18.11 -0.32
C PRO A 127 9.93 -17.09 -1.24
N ILE A 128 9.69 -15.88 -0.71
CA ILE A 128 9.12 -14.78 -1.47
C ILE A 128 10.18 -14.22 -2.42
N ARG A 129 9.86 -14.17 -3.71
CA ARG A 129 10.74 -13.67 -4.76
C ARG A 129 10.42 -12.24 -5.10
N PHE A 130 11.48 -11.49 -5.38
CA PHE A 130 11.42 -10.13 -5.91
C PHE A 130 12.11 -10.08 -7.28
N PRO A 131 11.77 -9.10 -8.13
CA PRO A 131 12.61 -8.82 -9.31
C PRO A 131 14.04 -8.51 -8.89
N GLU A 132 15.01 -8.96 -9.68
CA GLU A 132 16.41 -8.68 -9.43
C GLU A 132 16.68 -7.18 -9.43
N THR A 133 17.43 -6.72 -8.41
CA THR A 133 17.82 -5.31 -8.30
C THR A 133 19.09 -5.06 -9.06
N LEU A 134 19.07 -4.10 -9.96
CA LEU A 134 20.21 -3.69 -10.79
C LEU A 134 20.94 -2.51 -10.15
N LYS A 135 22.27 -2.47 -10.29
CA LYS A 135 23.09 -1.36 -9.77
C LYS A 135 23.02 -0.16 -10.71
N LEU A 136 22.70 1.01 -10.14
CA LEU A 136 22.74 2.29 -10.84
C LEU A 136 24.02 3.05 -10.50
N THR A 137 24.53 3.82 -11.47
CA THR A 137 25.54 4.85 -11.24
C THR A 137 24.90 6.06 -10.54
N PRO A 138 25.69 7.00 -9.99
CA PRO A 138 25.15 8.24 -9.40
C PRO A 138 24.30 9.07 -10.37
N GLU A 139 24.55 8.95 -11.68
CA GLU A 139 23.81 9.62 -12.74
C GLU A 139 22.51 8.88 -13.13
N GLY A 140 22.21 7.76 -12.46
CA GLY A 140 21.00 6.96 -12.70
C GLY A 140 21.07 6.06 -13.93
N LYS A 141 22.27 5.77 -14.46
CA LYS A 141 22.49 4.80 -15.54
C LYS A 141 22.81 3.43 -14.95
N LEU A 142 22.57 2.36 -15.72
CA LEU A 142 23.02 1.03 -15.31
C LEU A 142 24.56 0.98 -15.22
N HIS A 143 25.07 0.35 -14.16
CA HIS A 143 26.50 0.13 -13.99
C HIS A 143 27.02 -0.87 -15.04
N ASN A 144 26.25 -1.91 -15.33
CA ASN A 144 26.54 -2.87 -16.42
C ASN A 144 25.99 -2.34 -17.74
N LYS A 145 26.86 -1.87 -18.62
CA LYS A 145 26.52 -1.34 -19.96
C LYS A 145 26.11 -2.42 -20.96
N GLU A 146 26.39 -3.70 -20.70
CA GLU A 146 26.06 -4.83 -21.56
C GLU A 146 24.68 -5.43 -21.24
N PHE A 147 23.99 -4.90 -20.22
CA PHE A 147 22.66 -5.35 -19.85
C PHE A 147 21.65 -5.04 -20.96
N SER A 148 20.99 -6.05 -21.50
CA SER A 148 20.13 -5.95 -22.69
C SER A 148 18.64 -6.18 -22.44
N GLU A 149 18.27 -6.61 -21.21
CA GLU A 149 16.87 -6.89 -20.88
C GLU A 149 16.13 -5.61 -20.46
N PRO A 150 14.81 -5.54 -20.69
CA PRO A 150 14.00 -4.44 -20.18
C PRO A 150 14.09 -4.32 -18.65
N TYR A 151 14.11 -3.09 -18.13
CA TYR A 151 14.16 -2.83 -16.70
C TYR A 151 13.34 -1.59 -16.32
N ILE A 152 13.11 -1.44 -15.02
CA ILE A 152 12.38 -0.33 -14.43
C ILE A 152 13.32 0.49 -13.56
N ILE A 153 13.25 1.81 -13.68
CA ILE A 153 13.81 2.75 -12.70
C ILE A 153 12.66 3.36 -11.92
N LYS A 154 12.75 3.35 -10.60
CA LYS A 154 11.71 3.87 -9.71
C LYS A 154 12.32 4.49 -8.45
N PRO A 155 11.61 5.41 -7.78
CA PRO A 155 12.01 5.89 -6.45
C PRO A 155 12.03 4.75 -5.43
N ILE A 156 13.03 4.77 -4.55
CA ILE A 156 13.10 3.83 -3.41
C ILE A 156 11.93 4.08 -2.46
N LYS A 157 11.58 5.35 -2.22
CA LYS A 157 10.44 5.79 -1.41
C LYS A 157 9.38 6.43 -2.31
N GLY A 158 8.13 6.21 -1.99
CA GLY A 158 7.00 6.77 -2.75
C GLY A 158 6.06 5.70 -3.28
N GLY A 159 4.87 6.14 -3.67
CA GLY A 159 3.75 5.32 -4.11
C GLY A 159 3.19 5.73 -5.47
N SER A 160 1.99 5.21 -5.79
CA SER A 160 1.17 5.58 -6.96
C SER A 160 1.87 5.57 -8.31
N SER A 161 2.95 4.81 -8.47
CA SER A 161 3.76 4.74 -9.71
C SER A 161 4.37 6.09 -10.15
N VAL A 162 4.40 7.09 -9.26
CA VAL A 162 5.01 8.40 -9.55
C VAL A 162 6.51 8.23 -9.68
N GLY A 163 7.08 8.77 -10.77
CA GLY A 163 8.53 8.67 -11.04
C GLY A 163 9.00 7.31 -11.55
N VAL A 164 8.11 6.39 -11.86
CA VAL A 164 8.46 5.09 -12.48
C VAL A 164 8.74 5.27 -13.98
N LYS A 165 9.86 4.71 -14.45
CA LYS A 165 10.23 4.71 -15.85
C LYS A 165 10.60 3.30 -16.31
N ILE A 166 9.93 2.80 -17.36
CA ILE A 166 10.25 1.52 -18.00
C ILE A 166 11.23 1.78 -19.14
N ILE A 167 12.38 1.13 -19.07
CA ILE A 167 13.41 1.13 -20.12
C ILE A 167 13.26 -0.17 -20.92
N ARG A 168 12.63 -0.09 -22.08
CA ARG A 168 12.37 -1.26 -22.94
C ARG A 168 13.57 -1.65 -23.79
N ASP A 169 14.40 -0.67 -24.12
CA ASP A 169 15.62 -0.86 -24.88
C ASP A 169 16.80 -0.22 -24.12
N PRO A 170 17.53 -1.02 -23.35
CA PRO A 170 18.65 -0.54 -22.54
C PRO A 170 19.81 0.08 -23.34
N MET A 171 19.90 -0.25 -24.64
CA MET A 171 20.96 0.26 -25.50
C MET A 171 20.69 1.68 -26.02
N LYS A 172 19.45 2.18 -25.88
CA LYS A 172 19.11 3.54 -26.24
C LYS A 172 19.41 4.50 -25.12
N GLU A 173 19.92 5.68 -25.48
CA GLU A 173 20.09 6.76 -24.50
C GLU A 173 18.72 7.20 -23.96
N TYR A 174 18.66 7.43 -22.65
CA TYR A 174 17.51 7.99 -21.96
C TYR A 174 17.95 9.06 -20.97
N SER A 175 17.12 10.06 -20.79
CA SER A 175 17.28 11.03 -19.71
C SER A 175 16.33 10.72 -18.56
N LEU A 176 16.83 10.81 -17.34
CA LEU A 176 16.01 10.76 -16.14
C LEU A 176 15.61 12.20 -15.79
N THR A 177 14.33 12.48 -15.90
CA THR A 177 13.75 13.76 -15.46
C THR A 177 13.25 13.70 -14.01
N LEU A 178 13.69 12.68 -13.27
CA LEU A 178 13.22 12.43 -11.92
C LEU A 178 14.01 13.31 -10.94
N ASN A 179 13.31 14.19 -10.24
CA ASN A 179 13.84 14.99 -9.12
C ASN A 179 14.06 14.12 -7.84
N CYS A 180 14.40 12.85 -8.01
CA CYS A 180 14.49 11.89 -6.93
C CYS A 180 15.98 11.60 -6.64
N LYS A 181 16.43 11.90 -5.43
CA LYS A 181 17.81 11.63 -4.99
C LYS A 181 18.08 10.14 -4.75
N GLU A 182 17.01 9.35 -4.57
CA GLU A 182 17.11 7.92 -4.24
C GLU A 182 16.30 7.11 -5.26
N LEU A 183 17.00 6.48 -6.18
CA LEU A 183 16.45 5.63 -7.24
C LEU A 183 16.93 4.20 -7.08
N MET A 184 16.12 3.26 -7.50
CA MET A 184 16.50 1.86 -7.70
C MET A 184 16.10 1.39 -9.09
N ALA A 185 16.82 0.39 -9.60
CA ALA A 185 16.45 -0.29 -10.82
C ALA A 185 16.18 -1.77 -10.57
N GLU A 186 15.24 -2.33 -11.30
CA GLU A 186 14.88 -3.76 -11.24
C GLU A 186 14.62 -4.28 -12.65
N ILE A 187 14.91 -5.56 -12.89
CA ILE A 187 14.51 -6.23 -14.11
C ILE A 187 12.99 -6.12 -14.27
N TYR A 188 12.52 -5.82 -15.50
CA TYR A 188 11.09 -5.81 -15.81
C TYR A 188 10.60 -7.24 -15.96
N VAL A 189 9.85 -7.72 -14.98
CA VAL A 189 9.37 -9.10 -14.91
C VAL A 189 7.87 -9.19 -15.17
N GLY A 190 7.48 -10.34 -15.70
CA GLY A 190 6.09 -10.77 -15.77
C GLY A 190 5.24 -10.00 -16.77
N SER A 191 4.11 -10.60 -17.09
CA SER A 191 3.13 -10.07 -18.06
C SER A 191 1.81 -9.68 -17.39
N LYS A 192 1.48 -10.28 -16.22
CA LYS A 192 0.25 -10.02 -15.49
C LYS A 192 0.56 -9.26 -14.20
N GLU A 193 -0.22 -8.24 -13.93
CA GLU A 193 -0.18 -7.50 -12.68
C GLU A 193 -1.30 -8.02 -11.77
N LEU A 194 -0.94 -8.41 -10.54
CA LEU A 194 -1.85 -8.99 -9.58
C LEU A 194 -1.78 -8.20 -8.28
N THR A 195 -2.88 -8.19 -7.53
CA THR A 195 -2.91 -7.57 -6.21
C THR A 195 -3.74 -8.40 -5.24
N VAL A 196 -3.36 -8.38 -3.96
CA VAL A 196 -4.06 -9.06 -2.86
C VAL A 196 -4.14 -8.14 -1.66
N THR A 197 -5.34 -7.92 -1.18
CA THR A 197 -5.60 -7.22 0.09
C THR A 197 -5.65 -8.23 1.23
N VAL A 198 -4.97 -7.92 2.32
CA VAL A 198 -5.14 -8.58 3.62
C VAL A 198 -5.95 -7.66 4.52
N LEU A 199 -7.05 -8.15 5.07
CA LEU A 199 -7.90 -7.45 6.02
C LEU A 199 -8.00 -8.28 7.29
N LYS A 200 -7.57 -7.73 8.43
CA LYS A 200 -7.62 -8.40 9.74
C LYS A 200 -7.03 -9.82 9.65
N ASP A 201 -5.78 -9.91 9.25
CA ASP A 201 -4.99 -11.16 9.13
C ASP A 201 -5.60 -12.21 8.16
N LYS A 202 -6.47 -11.77 7.22
CA LYS A 202 -7.07 -12.64 6.20
C LYS A 202 -6.84 -12.06 4.82
N PRO A 203 -6.17 -12.79 3.91
CA PRO A 203 -6.11 -12.40 2.52
C PRO A 203 -7.51 -12.58 1.89
N LEU A 204 -7.96 -11.61 1.11
CA LEU A 204 -9.31 -11.59 0.56
C LEU A 204 -9.43 -12.40 -0.73
N CYS A 205 -8.88 -11.90 -1.80
CA CYS A 205 -8.83 -12.56 -3.11
C CYS A 205 -7.70 -11.97 -3.96
N VAL A 206 -7.41 -12.59 -5.10
CA VAL A 206 -6.46 -12.05 -6.08
C VAL A 206 -7.24 -11.31 -7.16
N THR A 207 -6.88 -10.06 -7.42
CA THR A 207 -7.34 -9.28 -8.57
C THR A 207 -6.23 -9.20 -9.62
N GLU A 208 -6.57 -9.48 -10.88
CA GLU A 208 -5.72 -9.19 -12.03
C GLU A 208 -6.04 -7.79 -12.54
N ILE A 209 -4.99 -7.01 -12.83
CA ILE A 209 -5.10 -5.64 -13.30
C ILE A 209 -4.51 -5.55 -14.70
N GLU A 210 -5.30 -5.07 -15.65
CA GLU A 210 -4.87 -4.78 -17.01
C GLU A 210 -4.99 -3.28 -17.26
N ALA A 211 -3.85 -2.62 -17.55
CA ALA A 211 -3.88 -1.23 -17.99
C ALA A 211 -4.57 -1.12 -19.37
N GLN A 212 -5.37 -0.07 -19.59
CA GLN A 212 -5.99 0.12 -20.89
C GLN A 212 -4.97 0.38 -22.00
N LYS A 213 -5.36 0.10 -23.25
CA LYS A 213 -4.50 -0.03 -24.46
C LYS A 213 -3.52 1.12 -24.74
N ASN A 214 -3.64 2.28 -24.12
CA ASN A 214 -2.76 3.44 -24.32
C ASN A 214 -1.71 3.62 -23.22
N GLU A 215 -1.75 2.79 -22.17
CA GLU A 215 -0.85 2.91 -21.02
C GLU A 215 0.13 1.74 -21.00
N ALA A 216 1.42 2.05 -20.84
CA ALA A 216 2.48 1.05 -20.85
C ALA A 216 2.47 0.15 -19.60
N PHE A 217 1.81 0.57 -18.52
CA PHE A 217 1.67 -0.11 -17.23
C PHE A 217 0.60 0.59 -16.37
N TYR A 218 0.27 0.02 -15.23
CA TYR A 218 -0.69 0.58 -14.25
C TYR A 218 -0.07 1.82 -13.56
N ASN A 219 -0.09 2.96 -14.27
CA ASN A 219 0.42 4.25 -13.81
C ASN A 219 -0.62 5.01 -12.98
N TYR A 220 -0.29 6.26 -12.56
CA TYR A 220 -1.18 7.11 -11.76
C TYR A 220 -2.55 7.31 -12.42
N ASN A 221 -2.57 7.62 -13.72
CA ASN A 221 -3.83 7.84 -14.46
C ASN A 221 -4.65 6.55 -14.54
N ALA A 222 -4.02 5.40 -14.83
CA ALA A 222 -4.68 4.11 -14.85
C ALA A 222 -5.25 3.70 -13.48
N LYS A 223 -4.68 4.19 -12.36
CA LYS A 223 -5.15 3.92 -10.99
C LYS A 223 -6.38 4.74 -10.59
N TYR A 224 -6.49 5.97 -11.04
CA TYR A 224 -7.45 6.93 -10.48
C TYR A 224 -8.42 7.53 -11.49
N GLU A 225 -8.20 7.35 -12.79
CA GLU A 225 -9.15 7.74 -13.82
C GLU A 225 -10.25 6.66 -14.00
N LYS A 226 -11.46 7.12 -14.27
CA LYS A 226 -12.58 6.23 -14.56
C LYS A 226 -12.30 5.48 -15.86
N ASN A 227 -12.29 4.14 -15.81
CA ASN A 227 -11.90 3.25 -16.91
C ASN A 227 -10.40 3.26 -17.27
N GLY A 228 -9.50 3.66 -16.36
CA GLY A 228 -8.05 3.62 -16.58
C GLY A 228 -7.46 2.21 -16.60
N SER A 229 -8.14 1.25 -15.98
CA SER A 229 -7.77 -0.16 -15.92
C SER A 229 -8.99 -1.08 -15.97
N ILE A 230 -8.75 -2.33 -16.32
CA ILE A 230 -9.73 -3.43 -16.25
C ILE A 230 -9.31 -4.33 -15.10
N HIS A 231 -10.24 -4.62 -14.21
CA HIS A 231 -10.02 -5.53 -13.09
C HIS A 231 -10.76 -6.85 -13.34
N THR A 232 -10.08 -7.97 -13.14
CA THR A 232 -10.65 -9.31 -13.17
C THR A 232 -10.60 -9.89 -11.76
N VAL A 233 -11.75 -10.05 -11.12
CA VAL A 233 -11.90 -10.56 -9.75
C VAL A 233 -12.85 -11.77 -9.77
N PRO A 234 -12.40 -12.99 -9.39
CA PRO A 234 -11.02 -13.36 -9.08
C PRO A 234 -10.13 -13.41 -10.33
N ALA A 235 -8.83 -13.24 -10.15
CA ALA A 235 -7.84 -13.29 -11.23
C ALA A 235 -7.87 -14.60 -12.02
N ASN A 236 -7.78 -14.51 -13.35
CA ASN A 236 -7.70 -15.68 -14.22
C ASN A 236 -6.25 -16.17 -14.37
N ILE A 237 -5.78 -16.89 -13.35
CA ILE A 237 -4.40 -17.41 -13.25
C ILE A 237 -4.42 -18.86 -12.74
N PRO A 238 -3.31 -19.63 -12.92
CA PRO A 238 -3.23 -20.98 -12.39
C PRO A 238 -3.48 -21.03 -10.88
N LYS A 239 -4.21 -22.06 -10.43
CA LYS A 239 -4.61 -22.21 -9.01
C LYS A 239 -3.44 -22.09 -8.03
N HIS A 240 -2.30 -22.72 -8.32
CA HIS A 240 -1.13 -22.68 -7.46
C HIS A 240 -0.53 -21.26 -7.35
N ILE A 241 -0.59 -20.44 -8.42
CA ILE A 241 -0.15 -19.03 -8.37
C ILE A 241 -1.14 -18.19 -7.57
N TYR A 242 -2.44 -18.46 -7.71
CA TYR A 242 -3.46 -17.81 -6.90
C TYR A 242 -3.23 -18.06 -5.40
N GLU A 243 -3.07 -19.31 -5.01
CA GLU A 243 -2.81 -19.71 -3.62
C GLU A 243 -1.49 -19.15 -3.11
N GLN A 244 -0.45 -19.12 -3.95
CA GLN A 244 0.85 -18.54 -3.61
C GLN A 244 0.75 -17.03 -3.40
N SER A 245 0.01 -16.30 -4.26
CA SER A 245 -0.21 -14.87 -4.10
C SER A 245 -0.89 -14.54 -2.77
N MET A 246 -1.92 -15.30 -2.42
CA MET A 246 -2.64 -15.18 -1.14
C MET A 246 -1.71 -15.45 0.06
N SER A 247 -0.94 -16.55 0.00
CA SER A 247 0.01 -16.93 1.05
C SER A 247 1.11 -15.88 1.22
N TRP A 248 1.67 -15.37 0.12
CA TRP A 248 2.75 -14.39 0.17
C TRP A 248 2.27 -13.02 0.67
N ALA A 249 1.05 -12.62 0.31
CA ALA A 249 0.46 -11.39 0.82
C ALA A 249 0.30 -11.45 2.36
N LEU A 250 -0.22 -12.56 2.88
CA LEU A 250 -0.34 -12.75 4.33
C LEU A 250 1.02 -12.81 5.01
N LYS A 251 1.98 -13.60 4.48
CA LYS A 251 3.34 -13.65 5.02
C LYS A 251 4.00 -12.27 5.05
N ALA A 252 3.87 -11.47 3.99
CA ALA A 252 4.44 -10.13 3.95
C ALA A 252 3.77 -9.20 4.96
N HIS A 253 2.44 -9.29 5.12
CA HIS A 253 1.68 -8.56 6.13
C HIS A 253 2.21 -8.85 7.55
N ASP A 254 2.36 -10.13 7.88
CA ASP A 254 2.79 -10.59 9.21
C ASP A 254 4.25 -10.23 9.49
N ILE A 255 5.16 -10.47 8.53
CA ILE A 255 6.60 -10.21 8.70
C ILE A 255 6.86 -8.71 8.93
N ILE A 256 6.15 -7.85 8.22
CA ILE A 256 6.29 -6.39 8.36
C ILE A 256 5.57 -5.87 9.61
N GLY A 257 4.68 -6.66 10.20
CA GLY A 257 3.87 -6.25 11.35
C GLY A 257 2.75 -5.28 10.98
N CYS A 258 2.16 -5.46 9.79
CA CYS A 258 1.02 -4.67 9.37
C CYS A 258 -0.20 -4.92 10.27
N LYS A 259 -1.11 -3.94 10.32
CA LYS A 259 -2.35 -4.01 11.08
C LYS A 259 -3.54 -3.52 10.26
N GLY A 260 -4.70 -4.05 10.63
CA GLY A 260 -5.98 -3.69 10.02
C GLY A 260 -6.07 -4.09 8.56
N ILE A 261 -5.38 -3.38 7.69
CA ILE A 261 -5.39 -3.63 6.24
C ILE A 261 -4.01 -3.41 5.63
N SER A 262 -3.65 -4.23 4.64
CA SER A 262 -2.54 -3.97 3.71
C SER A 262 -2.87 -4.52 2.32
N ARG A 263 -2.14 -4.06 1.30
CA ARG A 263 -2.27 -4.57 -0.07
C ARG A 263 -0.90 -4.88 -0.63
N SER A 264 -0.71 -6.13 -1.07
CA SER A 264 0.50 -6.57 -1.74
C SER A 264 0.29 -6.59 -3.25
N ASP A 265 1.22 -5.99 -3.99
CA ASP A 265 1.19 -5.91 -5.45
C ASP A 265 2.25 -6.84 -6.05
N PHE A 266 1.87 -7.61 -7.08
CA PHE A 266 2.68 -8.68 -7.66
C PHE A 266 2.79 -8.58 -9.17
N ARG A 267 3.81 -9.24 -9.72
CA ARG A 267 3.89 -9.56 -11.15
C ARG A 267 3.98 -11.08 -11.32
N TYR A 268 3.16 -11.62 -12.21
CA TYR A 268 3.23 -13.02 -12.59
C TYR A 268 3.81 -13.15 -14.01
N ASP A 269 4.93 -13.87 -14.11
CA ASP A 269 5.52 -14.25 -15.36
C ASP A 269 4.96 -15.60 -15.83
N HIS A 270 4.02 -15.57 -16.78
CA HIS A 270 3.37 -16.77 -17.27
C HIS A 270 4.31 -17.67 -18.10
N LYS A 271 5.38 -17.11 -18.69
CA LYS A 271 6.36 -17.88 -19.47
C LYS A 271 7.24 -18.73 -18.57
N ASN A 272 7.78 -18.11 -17.52
CA ASN A 272 8.64 -18.78 -16.55
C ASN A 272 7.86 -19.36 -15.38
N LYS A 273 6.53 -19.17 -15.32
CA LYS A 273 5.62 -19.61 -14.24
C LYS A 273 6.09 -19.14 -12.86
N GLN A 274 6.57 -17.89 -12.78
CA GLN A 274 7.11 -17.32 -11.56
C GLN A 274 6.30 -16.12 -11.09
N LEU A 275 6.06 -16.08 -9.78
CA LEU A 275 5.44 -14.96 -9.09
C LEU A 275 6.54 -14.10 -8.46
N TYR A 276 6.37 -12.78 -8.52
CA TYR A 276 7.25 -11.78 -7.90
C TYR A 276 6.43 -10.80 -7.09
N LEU A 277 6.81 -10.57 -5.84
CA LEU A 277 6.29 -9.49 -5.01
C LEU A 277 6.99 -8.19 -5.40
N LEU A 278 6.23 -7.11 -5.58
CA LEU A 278 6.78 -5.80 -5.94
C LEU A 278 6.88 -4.88 -4.73
N GLU A 279 5.77 -4.72 -4.03
CA GLU A 279 5.63 -3.81 -2.89
C GLU A 279 4.45 -4.23 -2.01
N LEU A 280 4.43 -3.67 -0.80
CA LEU A 280 3.35 -3.79 0.15
C LEU A 280 2.91 -2.39 0.54
N ASN A 281 1.62 -2.10 0.42
CA ASN A 281 1.00 -0.83 0.75
C ASN A 281 0.25 -0.97 2.09
N THR A 282 0.65 -0.17 3.09
CA THR A 282 0.04 -0.17 4.43
C THR A 282 -1.18 0.74 4.54
N GLN A 283 -1.44 1.57 3.53
CA GLN A 283 -2.54 2.54 3.47
C GLN A 283 -3.23 2.48 2.09
N PRO A 284 -3.87 1.34 1.72
CA PRO A 284 -4.49 1.21 0.42
C PRO A 284 -5.65 2.20 0.24
N GLY A 285 -5.89 2.62 -1.01
CA GLY A 285 -6.97 3.54 -1.36
C GLY A 285 -8.35 3.04 -0.95
N MET A 286 -9.23 3.99 -0.58
CA MET A 286 -10.57 3.74 -0.07
C MET A 286 -11.64 4.47 -0.92
N THR A 287 -11.38 4.65 -2.22
CA THR A 287 -12.36 5.22 -3.16
C THR A 287 -13.21 4.12 -3.79
N ASP A 288 -14.27 4.50 -4.49
CA ASP A 288 -15.15 3.57 -5.21
C ASP A 288 -14.44 2.74 -6.30
N THR A 289 -13.31 3.22 -6.80
CA THR A 289 -12.48 2.53 -7.80
C THR A 289 -11.27 1.84 -7.20
N SER A 290 -11.14 1.83 -5.87
CA SER A 290 -9.99 1.25 -5.19
C SER A 290 -10.09 -0.27 -5.09
N LEU A 291 -8.95 -0.93 -5.29
CA LEU A 291 -8.82 -2.39 -5.33
C LEU A 291 -9.21 -3.08 -4.01
N SER A 292 -8.87 -2.50 -2.87
CA SER A 292 -9.16 -3.13 -1.57
C SER A 292 -10.66 -3.14 -1.25
N PRO A 293 -11.44 -2.07 -1.44
CA PRO A 293 -12.90 -2.11 -1.35
C PRO A 293 -13.56 -3.08 -2.34
N GLU A 294 -13.05 -3.15 -3.58
CA GLU A 294 -13.55 -4.09 -4.60
C GLU A 294 -13.35 -5.54 -4.16
N GLN A 295 -12.17 -5.89 -3.66
CA GLN A 295 -11.87 -7.23 -3.15
C GLN A 295 -12.70 -7.58 -1.91
N ALA A 296 -12.90 -6.62 -0.99
CA ALA A 296 -13.76 -6.81 0.17
C ALA A 296 -15.20 -7.12 -0.25
N LEU A 297 -15.75 -6.34 -1.17
CA LEU A 297 -17.09 -6.54 -1.69
C LEU A 297 -17.24 -7.91 -2.39
N TYR A 298 -16.26 -8.32 -3.20
CA TYR A 298 -16.24 -9.64 -3.83
C TYR A 298 -16.29 -10.76 -2.79
N CYS A 299 -15.62 -10.58 -1.65
CA CYS A 299 -15.61 -11.54 -0.54
C CYS A 299 -16.85 -11.42 0.38
N GLY A 300 -17.85 -10.61 0.02
CA GLY A 300 -19.08 -10.43 0.79
C GLY A 300 -18.95 -9.47 1.97
N ILE A 301 -17.86 -8.70 2.06
CA ILE A 301 -17.61 -7.69 3.10
C ILE A 301 -18.01 -6.34 2.53
N SER A 302 -19.03 -5.71 3.11
CA SER A 302 -19.47 -4.38 2.71
C SER A 302 -18.41 -3.32 3.04
N PHE A 303 -18.43 -2.17 2.34
CA PHE A 303 -17.52 -1.06 2.65
C PHE A 303 -17.70 -0.57 4.09
N GLU A 304 -18.93 -0.56 4.61
CA GLU A 304 -19.22 -0.21 6.01
C GLU A 304 -18.56 -1.19 6.98
N GLU A 305 -18.67 -2.50 6.75
CA GLU A 305 -17.99 -3.52 7.57
C GLU A 305 -16.47 -3.39 7.48
N MET A 306 -15.91 -3.12 6.30
CA MET A 306 -14.47 -2.93 6.14
C MET A 306 -13.97 -1.72 6.96
N VAL A 307 -14.65 -0.57 6.85
CA VAL A 307 -14.27 0.66 7.56
C VAL A 307 -14.45 0.51 9.09
N THR A 308 -15.52 -0.16 9.53
CA THR A 308 -15.75 -0.42 10.97
C THR A 308 -14.75 -1.42 11.53
N THR A 309 -14.36 -2.45 10.75
CA THR A 309 -13.28 -3.38 11.11
C THR A 309 -11.96 -2.63 11.36
N LEU A 310 -11.63 -1.64 10.53
CA LEU A 310 -10.42 -0.82 10.75
C LEU A 310 -10.48 -0.01 12.04
N ILE A 311 -11.64 0.49 12.44
CA ILE A 311 -11.84 1.14 13.74
C ILE A 311 -11.68 0.14 14.89
N GLU A 312 -12.19 -1.10 14.75
CA GLU A 312 -12.06 -2.16 15.77
C GLU A 312 -10.60 -2.61 15.98
N GLU A 313 -9.81 -2.63 14.92
CA GLU A 313 -8.40 -3.01 14.95
C GLU A 313 -7.47 -1.83 15.27
N ALA A 314 -8.02 -0.61 15.45
CA ALA A 314 -7.24 0.56 15.77
C ALA A 314 -6.53 0.43 17.12
N ASP A 315 -5.29 0.87 17.17
CA ASP A 315 -4.44 0.83 18.36
C ASP A 315 -3.36 1.91 18.27
N TYR A 316 -2.59 2.11 19.33
CA TYR A 316 -1.36 2.90 19.31
C TYR A 316 -0.19 2.08 19.88
N GLU A 317 1.00 2.35 19.39
CA GLU A 317 2.23 1.69 19.84
C GLU A 317 2.78 2.43 21.06
N CYS A 318 3.09 1.70 22.14
CA CYS A 318 3.71 2.22 23.37
C CYS A 318 5.22 1.98 23.36
#